data_cf5bad0a7f02fca01f86bb9a68d20ee0
#
_entry.id   cf5bad0a7f02fca01f86bb9a68d20ee0
#
_cell.length_a   1.000
_cell.length_b   1.000
_cell.length_c   1.000
_cell.angle_alpha   90.00
_cell.angle_beta   90.00
_cell.angle_gamma   90.00
#
_symmetry.space_group_name_H-M   'P 1'
#
loop_
_entity.id
_entity.type
_entity.pdbx_description
1 polymer ?
#
loop_
_entity_poly.entity_id
_entity_poly.type
_entity_poly.pdbx_seq_one_letter_code
_entity_poly.pdbx_strand_id
1 'polypeptide(L)'
;MSFSILYSAITRGKWFIDFREVDAHQMLIHSFLERDIEMENKSKLSEREPIPFLMNSGAEVFYGTDYLQAPANSTAIIPLHGSMLKYGTYCSYGTTEIADMIDMAVESPKISGLILDIDSGGGSVDAIAPLVCSIQNARKKQKCVIAYADLCASAAYYVACYCNEIIASNNISSEFGSIGVMMSFMDYEKYYESNGVKQHTIYSDLS
;
A
#
# COMPACT_ATOMS: atom_id res chain seq x y z
N MET A 1 11.26 -11.69 -5.27
CA MET A 1 10.23 -11.29 -6.24
C MET A 1 10.93 -10.85 -7.49
N SER A 2 10.49 -11.30 -8.64
CA SER A 2 11.16 -10.91 -9.85
C SER A 2 10.89 -9.43 -10.11
N PHE A 3 11.89 -8.73 -10.59
CA PHE A 3 11.83 -7.37 -11.14
C PHE A 3 10.58 -7.16 -12.03
N SER A 4 10.10 -8.22 -12.68
CA SER A 4 8.90 -8.22 -13.52
C SER A 4 7.62 -7.81 -12.79
N ILE A 5 7.46 -8.09 -11.50
CA ILE A 5 6.23 -7.72 -10.76
C ILE A 5 6.25 -6.23 -10.41
N LEU A 6 7.39 -5.72 -9.93
CA LEU A 6 7.54 -4.28 -9.66
C LEU A 6 7.41 -3.48 -10.97
N TYR A 7 8.08 -3.91 -12.02
CA TYR A 7 7.98 -3.30 -13.35
C TYR A 7 6.55 -3.34 -13.88
N SER A 8 5.86 -4.48 -13.73
CA SER A 8 4.46 -4.62 -14.14
C SER A 8 3.53 -3.70 -13.32
N ALA A 9 3.75 -3.56 -12.02
CA ALA A 9 2.98 -2.63 -11.19
C ALA A 9 3.19 -1.18 -11.64
N ILE A 10 4.42 -0.80 -11.91
CA ILE A 10 4.78 0.55 -12.37
C ILE A 10 4.20 0.85 -13.76
N THR A 11 4.30 -0.09 -14.71
CA THR A 11 3.89 0.14 -16.11
C THR A 11 2.41 -0.01 -16.36
N ARG A 12 1.70 -0.82 -15.58
CA ARG A 12 0.25 -1.03 -15.71
C ARG A 12 -0.58 -0.13 -14.80
N GLY A 13 0.06 0.43 -13.77
CA GLY A 13 -0.65 1.02 -12.66
C GLY A 13 -1.20 2.41 -12.95
N LYS A 14 -2.42 2.63 -12.49
CA LYS A 14 -2.89 3.96 -12.13
C LYS A 14 -2.45 4.18 -10.69
N TRP A 15 -1.69 5.26 -10.44
CA TRP A 15 -1.12 5.54 -9.15
C TRP A 15 -1.82 6.71 -8.49
N PHE A 16 -2.22 6.52 -7.25
CA PHE A 16 -2.57 7.58 -6.32
C PHE A 16 -1.43 7.68 -5.31
N ILE A 17 -0.47 8.54 -5.60
CA ILE A 17 0.73 8.72 -4.79
C ILE A 17 1.02 10.20 -4.62
N ASP A 18 1.62 10.59 -3.49
CA ASP A 18 2.09 11.94 -3.29
C ASP A 18 3.16 12.30 -4.34
N PHE A 19 3.08 13.53 -4.88
CA PHE A 19 3.97 13.97 -5.96
C PHE A 19 5.45 13.91 -5.57
N ARG A 20 5.79 14.15 -4.30
CA ARG A 20 7.16 14.11 -3.80
C ARG A 20 7.79 12.71 -3.89
N GLU A 21 6.98 11.67 -3.81
CA GLU A 21 7.45 10.29 -3.92
C GLU A 21 7.63 9.84 -5.38
N VAL A 22 6.99 10.51 -6.34
CA VAL A 22 7.09 10.15 -7.76
C VAL A 22 8.53 10.26 -8.26
N ASP A 23 9.21 11.36 -7.93
CA ASP A 23 10.60 11.59 -8.36
C ASP A 23 11.55 10.57 -7.75
N ALA A 24 11.38 10.25 -6.46
CA ALA A 24 12.18 9.25 -5.77
C ALA A 24 12.01 7.85 -6.42
N HIS A 25 10.79 7.49 -6.80
CA HIS A 25 10.50 6.23 -7.47
C HIS A 25 11.04 6.19 -8.91
N GLN A 26 10.98 7.29 -9.65
CA GLN A 26 11.58 7.37 -10.99
C GLN A 26 13.10 7.18 -10.94
N MET A 27 13.76 7.80 -9.99
CA MET A 27 15.22 7.63 -9.81
C MET A 27 15.58 6.18 -9.44
N LEU A 28 14.81 5.55 -8.56
CA LEU A 28 14.98 4.13 -8.23
C LEU A 28 14.79 3.23 -9.45
N ILE A 29 13.73 3.44 -10.23
CA ILE A 29 13.48 2.69 -11.44
C ILE A 29 14.62 2.85 -12.43
N HIS A 30 15.09 4.10 -12.66
CA HIS A 30 16.22 4.38 -13.54
C HIS A 30 17.48 3.66 -13.08
N SER A 31 17.77 3.71 -11.77
CA SER A 31 18.92 3.02 -11.19
C SER A 31 18.85 1.50 -11.31
N PHE A 32 17.64 0.92 -11.29
CA PHE A 32 17.44 -0.51 -11.49
C PHE A 32 17.52 -0.93 -12.96
N LEU A 33 17.08 -0.06 -13.87
CA LEU A 33 17.16 -0.32 -15.32
C LEU A 33 18.58 -0.20 -15.86
N GLU A 34 19.40 0.66 -15.27
CA GLU A 34 20.81 0.87 -15.67
C GLU A 34 21.78 -0.16 -15.07
N ARG A 35 21.39 -0.87 -14.04
CA ARG A 35 22.18 -1.94 -13.45
C ARG A 35 21.68 -3.28 -13.97
N ASP A 36 22.53 -3.98 -14.74
CA ASP A 36 22.43 -5.44 -14.93
C ASP A 36 22.64 -6.12 -13.56
N ILE A 37 21.62 -6.06 -12.71
CA ILE A 37 21.64 -6.79 -11.46
C ILE A 37 21.20 -8.21 -11.83
N GLU A 38 22.12 -9.12 -11.92
CA GLU A 38 21.87 -10.53 -11.64
C GLU A 38 21.30 -10.64 -10.23
N MET A 39 20.01 -10.44 -10.13
CA MET A 39 19.30 -10.77 -8.91
C MET A 39 19.32 -12.30 -8.80
N GLU A 40 20.24 -12.82 -8.01
CA GLU A 40 20.10 -14.17 -7.49
C GLU A 40 18.65 -14.37 -7.07
N ASN A 41 18.05 -15.42 -7.63
CA ASN A 41 16.71 -15.91 -7.28
C ASN A 41 16.67 -16.38 -5.81
N LYS A 42 16.93 -15.47 -4.89
CA LYS A 42 16.72 -15.71 -3.46
C LYS A 42 15.37 -15.14 -3.09
N SER A 43 14.54 -16.10 -2.96
CA SER A 43 13.55 -16.34 -1.93
C SER A 43 12.14 -15.85 -2.16
N LYS A 44 11.44 -16.71 -2.09
CA LYS A 44 10.07 -17.06 -1.70
C LYS A 44 9.56 -16.18 -0.54
N LEU A 45 8.38 -15.59 -0.75
CA LEU A 45 7.60 -14.96 0.32
C LEU A 45 7.51 -15.82 1.61
N SER A 46 7.68 -17.16 1.46
CA SER A 46 7.63 -18.11 2.57
C SER A 46 8.82 -18.05 3.55
N GLU A 47 9.87 -17.29 3.22
CA GLU A 47 11.06 -17.16 4.07
C GLU A 47 11.15 -15.81 4.79
N ARG A 48 10.13 -14.95 4.65
CA ARG A 48 10.06 -13.70 5.41
C ARG A 48 9.62 -14.01 6.83
N GLU A 49 10.37 -13.47 7.78
CA GLU A 49 9.84 -13.38 9.13
C GLU A 49 8.53 -12.61 9.09
N PRO A 50 7.46 -13.16 9.68
CA PRO A 50 6.20 -12.44 9.77
C PRO A 50 6.42 -11.13 10.52
N ILE A 51 5.76 -10.06 10.09
CA ILE A 51 5.80 -8.79 10.84
C ILE A 51 5.27 -9.09 12.24
N PRO A 52 6.01 -8.75 13.30
CA PRO A 52 5.48 -8.84 14.64
C PRO A 52 4.31 -7.84 14.76
N PHE A 53 3.14 -8.34 15.07
CA PHE A 53 2.00 -7.50 15.38
C PHE A 53 2.24 -6.83 16.72
N LEU A 54 2.03 -5.52 16.77
CA LEU A 54 1.90 -4.81 18.04
C LEU A 54 0.49 -5.03 18.56
N MET A 55 0.40 -5.55 19.77
CA MET A 55 -0.87 -5.70 20.48
C MET A 55 -0.77 -4.93 21.79
N ASN A 56 -1.80 -4.18 22.10
CA ASN A 56 -1.88 -3.44 23.35
C ASN A 56 -3.08 -3.95 24.16
N SER A 57 -2.82 -4.31 25.41
CA SER A 57 -3.85 -4.64 26.40
C SER A 57 -3.77 -3.62 27.54
N GLY A 58 -4.31 -2.42 27.30
CA GLY A 58 -4.26 -1.34 28.28
C GLY A 58 -2.89 -0.71 28.44
N ALA A 59 -2.07 -1.16 29.40
CA ALA A 59 -0.76 -0.58 29.70
C ALA A 59 0.42 -1.33 29.08
N GLU A 60 0.21 -2.51 28.51
CA GLU A 60 1.30 -3.36 28.01
C GLU A 60 1.23 -3.51 26.50
N VAL A 61 2.38 -3.40 25.84
CA VAL A 61 2.54 -3.61 24.40
C VAL A 61 3.23 -4.95 24.19
N PHE A 62 2.63 -5.79 23.37
CA PHE A 62 3.12 -7.12 23.05
C PHE A 62 3.52 -7.18 21.57
N TYR A 63 4.61 -7.90 21.30
CA TYR A 63 4.99 -8.24 19.95
C TYR A 63 4.64 -9.71 19.71
N GLY A 64 3.90 -10.00 18.68
CA GLY A 64 3.54 -11.36 18.37
C GLY A 64 3.11 -11.56 16.94
N THR A 65 3.12 -12.80 16.49
CA THR A 65 2.69 -13.19 15.16
C THR A 65 1.37 -13.97 15.17
N ASP A 66 0.83 -14.24 16.36
CA ASP A 66 -0.40 -14.99 16.55
C ASP A 66 -1.37 -14.24 17.46
N TYR A 67 -2.39 -13.68 16.86
CA TYR A 67 -3.44 -12.95 17.58
C TYR A 67 -4.27 -13.80 18.56
N LEU A 68 -4.25 -15.13 18.40
CA LEU A 68 -4.94 -16.04 19.33
C LEU A 68 -4.24 -16.14 20.68
N GLN A 69 -2.95 -15.87 20.71
CA GLN A 69 -2.15 -15.85 21.95
C GLN A 69 -2.16 -14.49 22.65
N ALA A 70 -2.77 -13.48 22.03
CA ALA A 70 -2.88 -12.16 22.63
C ALA A 70 -3.66 -12.20 23.94
N PRO A 71 -3.38 -11.30 24.89
CA PRO A 71 -4.24 -11.05 26.03
C PRO A 71 -5.67 -10.65 25.58
N ALA A 72 -6.66 -10.94 26.39
CA ALA A 72 -8.02 -10.54 26.08
C ALA A 72 -8.15 -9.00 26.03
N ASN A 73 -9.00 -8.50 25.15
CA ASN A 73 -9.21 -7.06 24.91
C ASN A 73 -7.98 -6.32 24.35
N SER A 74 -7.09 -7.00 23.67
CA SER A 74 -5.97 -6.37 22.98
C SER A 74 -6.44 -5.58 21.74
N THR A 75 -5.69 -4.54 21.41
CA THR A 75 -5.82 -3.79 20.16
C THR A 75 -4.66 -4.18 19.25
N ALA A 76 -4.96 -4.61 18.01
CA ALA A 76 -3.94 -4.87 17.03
C ALA A 76 -3.46 -3.58 16.38
N ILE A 77 -2.14 -3.39 16.32
CA ILE A 77 -1.51 -2.26 15.63
C ILE A 77 -0.85 -2.80 14.37
N ILE A 78 -1.34 -2.39 13.22
CA ILE A 78 -0.93 -2.91 11.92
C ILE A 78 -0.31 -1.78 11.11
N PRO A 79 0.98 -1.89 10.73
CA PRO A 79 1.67 -0.84 9.98
C PRO A 79 1.25 -0.81 8.52
N LEU A 80 1.03 0.41 8.01
CA LEU A 80 0.86 0.72 6.60
C LEU A 80 1.88 1.80 6.23
N HIS A 81 3.13 1.39 6.02
CA HIS A 81 4.24 2.30 5.80
C HIS A 81 4.77 2.22 4.38
N GLY A 82 5.20 3.39 3.86
CA GLY A 82 5.78 3.53 2.52
C GLY A 82 4.78 3.44 1.40
N SER A 83 5.25 3.12 0.20
CA SER A 83 4.41 3.09 -1.00
C SER A 83 3.49 1.88 -1.02
N MET A 84 2.21 2.13 -1.27
CA MET A 84 1.19 1.09 -1.36
C MET A 84 1.29 0.34 -2.68
N LEU A 85 1.70 -0.92 -2.61
CA LEU A 85 1.65 -1.89 -3.70
C LEU A 85 0.68 -3.01 -3.34
N LYS A 86 -0.04 -3.56 -4.33
CA LYS A 86 -0.97 -4.66 -4.08
C LYS A 86 -0.29 -5.89 -3.51
N TYR A 87 0.88 -6.23 -4.05
CA TYR A 87 1.68 -7.37 -3.62
C TYR A 87 3.00 -6.90 -3.07
N GLY A 88 3.45 -7.51 -1.98
CA GLY A 88 4.69 -7.17 -1.34
C GLY A 88 5.92 -7.31 -2.25
N THR A 89 6.95 -6.54 -1.95
CA THR A 89 8.28 -6.65 -2.58
C THR A 89 9.23 -7.42 -1.66
N TYR A 90 10.50 -7.53 -2.02
CA TYR A 90 11.49 -8.14 -1.13
C TYR A 90 11.65 -7.38 0.21
N CYS A 91 11.46 -6.06 0.17
CA CYS A 91 11.69 -5.17 1.32
C CYS A 91 10.41 -4.60 1.94
N SER A 92 9.24 -4.82 1.34
CA SER A 92 7.98 -4.25 1.82
C SER A 92 6.82 -5.23 1.69
N TYR A 93 5.85 -5.11 2.59
CA TYR A 93 4.60 -5.85 2.49
C TYR A 93 3.68 -5.16 1.49
N GLY A 94 2.92 -5.95 0.76
CA GLY A 94 1.84 -5.45 -0.08
C GLY A 94 0.55 -5.32 0.71
N THR A 95 -0.38 -4.59 0.14
CA THR A 95 -1.67 -4.36 0.79
C THR A 95 -2.53 -5.63 0.90
N THR A 96 -2.29 -6.66 0.08
CA THR A 96 -2.93 -7.97 0.24
C THR A 96 -2.47 -8.64 1.53
N GLU A 97 -1.17 -8.64 1.80
CA GLU A 97 -0.59 -9.23 3.02
C GLU A 97 -1.02 -8.45 4.27
N ILE A 98 -1.09 -7.12 4.18
CA ILE A 98 -1.61 -6.27 5.27
C ILE A 98 -3.10 -6.53 5.50
N ALA A 99 -3.88 -6.72 4.44
CA ALA A 99 -5.29 -7.08 4.52
C ALA A 99 -5.49 -8.43 5.23
N ASP A 100 -4.65 -9.42 4.93
CA ASP A 100 -4.66 -10.72 5.63
C ASP A 100 -4.39 -10.54 7.14
N MET A 101 -3.48 -9.64 7.52
CA MET A 101 -3.22 -9.32 8.93
C MET A 101 -4.45 -8.70 9.60
N ILE A 102 -5.13 -7.78 8.91
CA ILE A 102 -6.38 -7.18 9.40
C ILE A 102 -7.43 -8.28 9.61
N ASP A 103 -7.63 -9.14 8.61
CA ASP A 103 -8.64 -10.20 8.68
C ASP A 103 -8.32 -11.22 9.78
N MET A 104 -7.06 -11.61 9.97
CA MET A 104 -6.65 -12.46 11.09
C MET A 104 -6.95 -11.80 12.46
N ALA A 105 -6.66 -10.51 12.59
CA ALA A 105 -7.00 -9.77 13.82
C ALA A 105 -8.51 -9.67 14.04
N VAL A 106 -9.26 -9.51 12.96
CA VAL A 106 -10.73 -9.43 12.99
C VAL A 106 -11.36 -10.77 13.43
N GLU A 107 -10.78 -11.89 13.02
CA GLU A 107 -11.27 -13.23 13.42
C GLU A 107 -10.92 -13.57 14.88
N SER A 108 -9.88 -12.99 15.44
CA SER A 108 -9.47 -13.30 16.82
C SER A 108 -10.44 -12.74 17.85
N PRO A 109 -10.99 -13.58 18.75
CA PRO A 109 -11.82 -13.12 19.86
C PRO A 109 -11.06 -12.33 20.91
N LYS A 110 -9.73 -12.35 20.86
CA LYS A 110 -8.84 -11.64 21.78
C LYS A 110 -8.67 -10.16 21.41
N ILE A 111 -8.87 -9.85 20.14
CA ILE A 111 -8.68 -8.49 19.62
C ILE A 111 -10.01 -7.73 19.66
N SER A 112 -10.04 -6.63 20.35
CA SER A 112 -11.22 -5.76 20.51
C SER A 112 -11.33 -4.68 19.45
N GLY A 113 -10.21 -4.24 18.89
CA GLY A 113 -10.12 -3.21 17.85
C GLY A 113 -8.78 -3.21 17.15
N LEU A 114 -8.66 -2.36 16.13
CA LEU A 114 -7.48 -2.25 15.30
C LEU A 114 -7.04 -0.80 15.17
N ILE A 115 -5.74 -0.60 15.10
CA ILE A 115 -5.12 0.66 14.72
C ILE A 115 -4.31 0.38 13.46
N LEU A 116 -4.59 1.11 12.38
CA LEU A 116 -3.70 1.21 11.25
C LEU A 116 -2.72 2.33 11.53
N ASP A 117 -1.46 1.97 11.71
CA ASP A 117 -0.36 2.91 11.86
C ASP A 117 0.13 3.30 10.47
N ILE A 118 -0.25 4.51 10.01
CA ILE A 118 -0.10 4.94 8.63
C ILE A 118 1.03 5.97 8.51
N ASP A 119 2.03 5.63 7.70
CA ASP A 119 3.07 6.55 7.24
C ASP A 119 3.29 6.29 5.74
N SER A 120 2.39 6.84 4.90
CA SER A 120 2.33 6.52 3.48
C SER A 120 1.85 7.70 2.64
N GLY A 121 2.60 8.00 1.58
CA GLY A 121 2.21 8.94 0.54
C GLY A 121 1.19 8.39 -0.46
N GLY A 122 0.76 7.15 -0.28
CA GLY A 122 -0.16 6.46 -1.19
C GLY A 122 0.52 5.45 -2.11
N GLY A 123 -0.02 5.22 -3.30
CA GLY A 123 0.54 4.23 -4.23
C GLY A 123 -0.42 3.80 -5.34
N SER A 124 -0.35 2.53 -5.71
CA SER A 124 -1.13 1.96 -6.80
C SER A 124 -2.62 1.88 -6.46
N VAL A 125 -3.46 2.20 -7.42
CA VAL A 125 -4.93 2.16 -7.26
C VAL A 125 -5.44 0.75 -6.93
N ASP A 126 -4.82 -0.29 -7.49
CA ASP A 126 -5.19 -1.68 -7.24
C ASP A 126 -4.79 -2.18 -5.84
N ALA A 127 -3.96 -1.41 -5.13
CA ALA A 127 -3.59 -1.65 -3.75
C ALA A 127 -4.68 -1.23 -2.73
N ILE A 128 -5.66 -0.44 -3.15
CA ILE A 128 -6.70 0.09 -2.27
C ILE A 128 -7.70 -0.98 -1.86
N ALA A 129 -8.19 -1.76 -2.83
CA ALA A 129 -9.30 -2.67 -2.64
C ALA A 129 -9.09 -3.71 -1.54
N PRO A 130 -7.92 -4.38 -1.40
CA PRO A 130 -7.71 -5.36 -0.34
C PRO A 130 -7.95 -4.76 1.05
N LEU A 131 -7.35 -3.60 1.34
CA LEU A 131 -7.46 -2.94 2.64
C LEU A 131 -8.88 -2.46 2.93
N VAL A 132 -9.53 -1.84 1.95
CA VAL A 132 -10.91 -1.36 2.12
C VAL A 132 -11.86 -2.51 2.42
N CYS A 133 -11.71 -3.65 1.74
CA CYS A 133 -12.54 -4.84 1.99
C CYS A 133 -12.36 -5.35 3.43
N SER A 134 -11.13 -5.49 3.91
CA SER A 134 -10.85 -5.97 5.26
C SER A 134 -11.29 -4.98 6.34
N ILE A 135 -11.12 -3.66 6.13
CA ILE A 135 -11.64 -2.63 7.05
C ILE A 135 -13.17 -2.69 7.13
N GLN A 136 -13.85 -2.82 5.99
CA GLN A 136 -15.30 -2.96 5.97
C GLN A 136 -15.77 -4.24 6.66
N ASN A 137 -15.03 -5.35 6.51
CA ASN A 137 -15.28 -6.59 7.23
C ASN A 137 -15.15 -6.41 8.74
N ALA A 138 -14.08 -5.75 9.20
CA ALA A 138 -13.88 -5.42 10.61
C ALA A 138 -15.07 -4.65 11.19
N ARG A 139 -15.52 -3.62 10.47
CA ARG A 139 -16.67 -2.80 10.88
C ARG A 139 -17.98 -3.60 10.92
N LYS A 140 -18.22 -4.51 9.96
CA LYS A 140 -19.38 -5.41 9.98
C LYS A 140 -19.38 -6.32 11.21
N LYS A 141 -18.20 -6.73 11.68
CA LYS A 141 -17.99 -7.49 12.91
C LYS A 141 -17.92 -6.63 14.17
N GLN A 142 -18.30 -5.36 14.07
CA GLN A 142 -18.33 -4.40 15.17
C GLN A 142 -16.96 -4.16 15.84
N LYS A 143 -15.87 -4.41 15.13
CA LYS A 143 -14.54 -4.03 15.57
C LYS A 143 -14.21 -2.62 15.07
N CYS A 144 -13.80 -1.76 15.99
CA CYS A 144 -13.38 -0.42 15.68
C CYS A 144 -12.02 -0.46 14.97
N VAL A 145 -11.88 0.30 13.89
CA VAL A 145 -10.62 0.50 13.16
C VAL A 145 -10.30 1.98 13.17
N ILE A 146 -9.17 2.34 13.73
CA ILE A 146 -8.67 3.71 13.80
C ILE A 146 -7.47 3.83 12.86
N ALA A 147 -7.44 4.86 12.02
CA ALA A 147 -6.26 5.26 11.30
C ALA A 147 -5.47 6.26 12.15
N TYR A 148 -4.29 5.86 12.60
CA TYR A 148 -3.35 6.72 13.31
C TYR A 148 -2.21 7.06 12.36
N ALA A 149 -2.01 8.34 12.04
CA ALA A 149 -1.19 8.66 10.88
C ALA A 149 -0.25 9.84 11.07
N ASP A 150 0.96 9.72 10.53
CA ASP A 150 1.90 10.83 10.35
C ASP A 150 1.80 11.37 8.92
N LEU A 151 2.21 10.61 7.91
CA LEU A 151 1.91 10.89 6.52
C LEU A 151 0.75 10.01 6.05
N CYS A 152 -0.34 10.63 5.61
CA CYS A 152 -1.50 9.92 5.09
C CYS A 152 -2.05 10.63 3.86
N ALA A 153 -1.55 10.26 2.69
CA ALA A 153 -1.86 10.96 1.46
C ALA A 153 -2.43 10.03 0.38
N SER A 154 -3.23 10.60 -0.50
CA SER A 154 -3.72 9.96 -1.73
C SER A 154 -4.39 8.59 -1.48
N ALA A 155 -3.85 7.47 -1.98
CA ALA A 155 -4.41 6.13 -1.76
C ALA A 155 -4.48 5.76 -0.28
N ALA A 156 -3.50 6.18 0.54
CA ALA A 156 -3.51 5.93 1.97
C ALA A 156 -4.63 6.72 2.67
N TYR A 157 -4.82 7.98 2.28
CA TYR A 157 -5.94 8.77 2.80
C TYR A 157 -7.29 8.19 2.37
N TYR A 158 -7.39 7.70 1.14
CA TYR A 158 -8.61 7.02 0.67
C TYR A 158 -8.94 5.80 1.54
N VAL A 159 -7.94 4.97 1.87
CA VAL A 159 -8.12 3.82 2.78
C VAL A 159 -8.51 4.29 4.19
N ALA A 160 -7.83 5.31 4.73
CA ALA A 160 -8.12 5.86 6.05
C ALA A 160 -9.56 6.35 6.20
N CYS A 161 -10.16 6.88 5.12
CA CYS A 161 -11.57 7.31 5.11
C CYS A 161 -12.57 6.18 5.36
N TYR A 162 -12.17 4.90 5.23
CA TYR A 162 -13.02 3.75 5.58
C TYR A 162 -12.90 3.35 7.05
N CYS A 163 -11.92 3.87 7.78
CA CYS A 163 -11.79 3.65 9.21
C CYS A 163 -12.93 4.35 9.99
N ASN A 164 -13.05 4.05 11.26
CA ASN A 164 -14.04 4.71 12.13
C ASN A 164 -13.61 6.13 12.46
N GLU A 165 -12.32 6.35 12.60
CA GLU A 165 -11.72 7.64 12.93
C GLU A 165 -10.34 7.77 12.32
N ILE A 166 -9.91 8.99 12.02
CA ILE A 166 -8.56 9.33 11.59
C ILE A 166 -7.95 10.25 12.64
N ILE A 167 -6.83 9.85 13.20
CA ILE A 167 -6.10 10.57 14.25
C ILE A 167 -4.70 10.90 13.74
N ALA A 168 -4.34 12.18 13.80
CA ALA A 168 -2.98 12.62 13.52
C ALA A 168 -2.03 12.18 14.64
N SER A 169 -0.85 11.69 14.28
CA SER A 169 0.18 11.27 15.24
C SER A 169 0.67 12.45 16.07
N ASN A 170 0.69 13.63 15.46
CA ASN A 170 1.05 14.87 16.11
C ASN A 170 0.43 16.08 15.39
N ASN A 171 0.50 17.25 16.02
CA ASN A 171 -0.07 18.49 15.47
C ASN A 171 0.97 19.41 14.81
N ILE A 172 2.17 18.90 14.57
CA ILE A 172 3.29 19.70 14.02
C ILE A 172 3.63 19.28 12.59
N SER A 173 3.81 17.97 12.37
CA SER A 173 4.34 17.42 11.13
C SER A 173 3.40 16.47 10.41
N SER A 174 2.29 16.05 11.04
CA SER A 174 1.38 15.12 10.35
C SER A 174 0.74 15.75 9.12
N GLU A 175 0.83 15.04 8.00
CA GLU A 175 0.37 15.52 6.71
C GLU A 175 -0.77 14.64 6.16
N PHE A 176 -1.86 15.30 5.74
CA PHE A 176 -3.03 14.64 5.16
C PHE A 176 -3.43 15.32 3.87
N GLY A 177 -3.84 14.56 2.86
CA GLY A 177 -4.35 15.17 1.66
C GLY A 177 -4.08 14.41 0.37
N SER A 178 -3.61 15.14 -0.64
CA SER A 178 -3.48 14.63 -2.01
C SER A 178 -4.82 14.08 -2.53
N ILE A 179 -5.91 14.83 -2.27
CA ILE A 179 -7.27 14.47 -2.66
C ILE A 179 -7.49 14.91 -4.10
N GLY A 180 -7.66 13.93 -4.98
CA GLY A 180 -7.90 14.19 -6.41
C GLY A 180 -7.15 13.21 -7.29
N VAL A 181 -7.31 13.39 -8.60
CA VAL A 181 -6.62 12.60 -9.62
C VAL A 181 -5.92 13.55 -10.57
N MET A 182 -4.64 13.33 -10.80
CA MET A 182 -3.88 14.05 -11.80
C MET A 182 -3.34 13.04 -12.81
N MET A 183 -3.47 13.37 -14.10
CA MET A 183 -2.83 12.63 -15.16
C MET A 183 -1.93 13.59 -15.94
N SER A 184 -0.67 13.23 -16.09
CA SER A 184 0.27 13.96 -16.94
C SER A 184 0.80 12.99 -18.01
N PHE A 185 0.79 13.42 -19.25
CA PHE A 185 1.36 12.66 -20.36
C PHE A 185 2.01 13.61 -21.36
N MET A 186 3.02 13.11 -22.05
CA MET A 186 3.64 13.84 -23.14
C MET A 186 3.02 13.40 -24.47
N ASP A 187 2.57 14.37 -25.22
CA ASP A 187 2.10 14.14 -26.58
C ASP A 187 3.30 14.26 -27.56
N TYR A 188 3.67 13.15 -28.13
CA TYR A 188 4.75 13.06 -29.09
C TYR A 188 4.27 12.96 -30.56
N GLU A 189 2.97 13.08 -30.82
CA GLU A 189 2.41 12.89 -32.16
C GLU A 189 3.09 13.80 -33.18
N LYS A 190 3.15 15.09 -32.92
CA LYS A 190 3.80 16.07 -33.81
C LYS A 190 5.31 15.85 -33.95
N TYR A 191 5.97 15.39 -32.92
CA TYR A 191 7.39 15.05 -32.96
C TYR A 191 7.65 13.88 -33.89
N TYR A 192 6.87 12.82 -33.77
CA TYR A 192 6.99 11.65 -34.64
C TYR A 192 6.61 11.98 -36.10
N GLU A 193 5.55 12.74 -36.32
CA GLU A 193 5.15 13.19 -37.66
C GLU A 193 6.27 14.01 -38.34
N SER A 194 6.90 14.94 -37.61
CA SER A 194 8.01 15.75 -38.12
C SER A 194 9.24 14.92 -38.49
N ASN A 195 9.41 13.74 -37.88
CA ASN A 195 10.46 12.78 -38.18
C ASN A 195 10.02 11.71 -39.20
N GLY A 196 8.87 11.88 -39.86
CA GLY A 196 8.37 10.99 -40.89
C GLY A 196 7.76 9.67 -40.39
N VAL A 197 7.54 9.55 -39.09
CA VAL A 197 6.88 8.39 -38.45
C VAL A 197 5.38 8.60 -38.42
N LYS A 198 4.61 7.68 -38.99
CA LYS A 198 3.15 7.68 -38.89
C LYS A 198 2.66 6.50 -38.07
N GLN A 199 1.81 6.79 -37.09
CA GLN A 199 1.13 5.77 -36.32
C GLN A 199 -0.13 5.32 -37.08
N HIS A 200 -0.24 4.02 -37.30
CA HIS A 200 -1.45 3.40 -37.84
C HIS A 200 -2.07 2.50 -36.77
N THR A 201 -3.33 2.74 -36.45
CA THR A 201 -4.08 1.89 -35.52
C THR A 201 -5.12 1.10 -36.30
N ILE A 202 -5.07 -0.19 -36.22
CA ILE A 202 -6.02 -1.09 -36.88
C ILE A 202 -6.87 -1.72 -35.76
N TYR A 203 -8.17 -1.54 -35.86
CA TYR A 203 -9.14 -2.16 -34.97
C TYR A 203 -9.71 -3.41 -35.63
N SER A 204 -10.08 -4.40 -34.84
CA SER A 204 -10.92 -5.51 -35.33
C SER A 204 -12.34 -5.00 -35.57
N ASP A 205 -13.06 -5.69 -36.47
CA ASP A 205 -14.44 -5.32 -36.82
C ASP A 205 -15.44 -5.42 -35.63
N LEU A 206 -15.01 -6.02 -34.53
CA LEU A 206 -15.79 -6.23 -33.31
C LEU A 206 -15.32 -5.41 -32.09
N SER A 207 -14.47 -4.43 -32.29
CA SER A 207 -13.94 -3.58 -31.22
C SER A 207 -14.56 -2.19 -31.19
#